data_ef38b69e170cdefe2a2453e63a84aa8c
#
_entry.id   ef38b69e170cdefe2a2453e63a84aa8c
#
_cell.length_a   1.000
_cell.length_b   1.000
_cell.length_c   1.000
_cell.angle_alpha   90.00
_cell.angle_beta   90.00
_cell.angle_gamma   90.00
#
_symmetry.space_group_name_H-M   'P 1'
#
loop_
_entity.id
_entity.type
_entity.pdbx_description
1 polymer ?
#
loop_
_entity_poly.entity_id
_entity_poly.type
_entity_poly.pdbx_seq_one_letter_code
_entity_poly.pdbx_strand_id
1 'polypeptide(L)' 'MTENDIFIIRMNIARYRAMLQFTMDAGKRSMVERLLAEAEENLATAPDDQRRS' A
#
# COMPACT_ATOMS: atom_id res chain seq x y z
N MET A 1 15.22 -3.10 -1.09
CA MET A 1 13.94 -3.80 -1.03
C MET A 1 13.95 -4.96 -2.01
N THR A 2 13.44 -6.10 -1.61
CA THR A 2 13.43 -7.29 -2.45
C THR A 2 12.11 -7.43 -3.17
N GLU A 3 12.06 -8.43 -4.07
CA GLU A 3 10.81 -8.73 -4.76
C GLU A 3 9.71 -9.12 -3.78
N ASN A 4 10.09 -9.85 -2.73
CA ASN A 4 9.10 -10.21 -1.71
C ASN A 4 8.49 -8.99 -1.06
N ASP A 5 9.32 -7.99 -0.79
CA ASP A 5 8.82 -6.77 -0.16
C ASP A 5 7.84 -6.06 -1.08
N ILE A 6 8.14 -6.02 -2.37
CA ILE A 6 7.24 -5.41 -3.33
C ILE A 6 5.92 -6.17 -3.42
N PHE A 7 6.01 -7.49 -3.41
CA PHE A 7 4.82 -8.32 -3.45
C PHE A 7 3.93 -8.07 -2.23
N ILE A 8 4.55 -7.97 -1.06
CA ILE A 8 3.80 -7.70 0.17
C ILE A 8 3.13 -6.34 0.11
N ILE A 9 3.84 -5.33 -0.41
CA ILE A 9 3.27 -4.00 -0.52
C ILE A 9 2.05 -4.03 -1.44
N ARG A 10 2.16 -4.73 -2.56
CA ARG A 10 1.03 -4.84 -3.49
C ARG A 10 -0.16 -5.54 -2.85
N MET A 11 0.10 -6.57 -2.07
CA MET A 11 -0.97 -7.27 -1.35
C MET A 11 -1.65 -6.34 -0.36
N ASN A 12 -0.87 -5.53 0.33
CA ASN A 12 -1.43 -4.59 1.29
C ASN A 12 -2.29 -3.56 0.58
N ILE A 13 -1.85 -3.08 -0.57
CA ILE A 13 -2.63 -2.11 -1.33
C ILE A 13 -3.98 -2.72 -1.73
N ALA A 14 -3.97 -3.92 -2.23
CA ALA A 14 -5.21 -4.58 -2.62
C ALA A 14 -6.14 -4.76 -1.42
N ARG A 15 -5.56 -5.14 -0.28
CA ARG A 15 -6.34 -5.34 0.93
C ARG A 15 -6.96 -4.03 1.41
N TYR A 16 -6.18 -2.96 1.41
CA TYR A 16 -6.69 -1.66 1.86
C TYR A 16 -7.81 -1.18 0.96
N ARG A 17 -7.66 -1.37 -0.35
CA ARG A 17 -8.72 -0.98 -1.27
C ARG A 17 -10.00 -1.75 -1.01
N ALA A 18 -9.87 -3.05 -0.75
CA ALA A 18 -11.04 -3.86 -0.43
C ALA A 18 -11.68 -3.39 0.88
N MET A 19 -10.86 -3.07 1.87
CA MET A 19 -11.38 -2.57 3.14
C MET A 19 -12.16 -1.29 2.96
N LEU A 20 -11.69 -0.40 2.09
CA LEU A 20 -12.39 0.86 1.86
C LEU A 20 -13.79 0.65 1.28
N GLN A 21 -13.95 -0.39 0.47
CA GLN A 21 -15.26 -0.67 -0.10
C GLN A 21 -16.28 -1.08 0.95
N PHE A 22 -15.82 -1.69 2.03
CA PHE A 22 -16.72 -2.21 3.06
C PHE A 22 -16.72 -1.40 4.34
N THR A 23 -15.84 -0.41 4.43
CA THR A 23 -15.75 0.40 5.66
C THR A 23 -16.75 1.53 5.60
N MET A 24 -17.65 1.54 6.58
CA MET A 24 -18.69 2.58 6.67
C MET A 24 -18.31 3.69 7.63
N ASP A 25 -17.38 3.43 8.53
CA ASP A 25 -16.95 4.38 9.54
C ASP A 25 -15.95 5.37 8.95
N ALA A 26 -16.29 6.66 9.02
CA ALA A 26 -15.46 7.70 8.42
C ALA A 26 -14.06 7.75 9.04
N GLY A 27 -13.96 7.54 10.35
CA GLY A 27 -12.67 7.55 11.01
C GLY A 27 -11.77 6.44 10.56
N LYS A 28 -12.33 5.24 10.48
CA LYS A 28 -11.56 4.09 10.01
C LYS A 28 -11.21 4.25 8.54
N ARG A 29 -12.13 4.81 7.77
CA ARG A 29 -11.89 5.02 6.35
C ARG A 29 -10.71 5.96 6.13
N SER A 30 -10.64 7.04 6.89
CA SER A 30 -9.52 7.97 6.81
C SER A 30 -8.20 7.27 7.12
N MET A 31 -8.21 6.42 8.15
CA MET A 31 -7.00 5.71 8.51
C MET A 31 -6.55 4.76 7.41
N VAL A 32 -7.49 4.03 6.83
CA VAL A 32 -7.13 3.10 5.75
C VAL A 32 -6.65 3.86 4.52
N GLU A 33 -7.27 4.99 4.22
CA GLU A 33 -6.82 5.80 3.09
C GLU A 33 -5.39 6.28 3.28
N ARG A 34 -5.03 6.64 4.50
CA ARG A 34 -3.65 7.05 4.78
C ARG A 34 -2.68 5.89 4.60
N LEU A 35 -3.06 4.72 5.12
CA LEU A 35 -2.22 3.55 4.98
C LEU A 35 -2.04 3.16 3.53
N LEU A 36 -3.10 3.28 2.75
CA LEU A 36 -3.05 2.98 1.33
C LEU A 36 -2.10 3.94 0.62
N ALA A 37 -2.19 5.22 0.93
CA ALA A 37 -1.30 6.21 0.32
C ALA A 37 0.15 5.91 0.64
N GLU A 38 0.44 5.54 1.88
CA GLU A 38 1.80 5.20 2.28
C GLU A 38 2.30 3.98 1.54
N ALA A 39 1.44 2.97 1.40
CA ALA A 39 1.83 1.76 0.70
C ALA A 39 2.10 2.04 -0.76
N GLU A 40 1.29 2.88 -1.38
CA GLU A 40 1.49 3.24 -2.78
C GLU A 40 2.78 4.03 -2.96
N GLU A 41 3.08 4.90 -2.02
CA GLU A 41 4.33 5.66 -2.06
C GLU A 41 5.53 4.73 -1.93
N ASN A 42 5.46 3.78 -1.02
CA ASN A 42 6.53 2.81 -0.85
C ASN A 42 6.74 2.00 -2.13
N LEU A 43 5.65 1.62 -2.78
CA LEU A 43 5.75 0.87 -4.01
C LEU A 43 6.39 1.71 -5.11
N ALA A 44 6.08 2.99 -5.15
CA ALA A 44 6.61 3.88 -6.17
C ALA A 44 8.12 4.07 -6.05
N THR A 45 8.64 4.07 -4.81
CA THR A 45 10.08 4.29 -4.62
C THR A 45 10.90 3.02 -4.66
N ALA A 46 10.32 1.89 -4.28
CA ALA A 46 11.05 0.64 -4.19
C ALA A 46 11.69 0.20 -5.52
N PRO A 47 10.98 0.26 -6.64
CA PRO A 47 11.58 -0.18 -7.91
C PRO A 47 12.82 0.61 -8.28
N ASP A 48 12.85 1.90 -7.95
CA ASP A 48 14.00 2.72 -8.26
C ASP A 48 15.24 2.22 -7.53
N ASP A 49 15.07 1.90 -6.25
CA ASP A 49 16.18 1.39 -5.46
C ASP A 49 16.71 0.10 -6.06
N GLN A 50 15.83 -0.75 -6.48
CA GLN A 50 16.23 -2.04 -7.03
C GLN A 50 16.92 -1.90 -8.36
N ARG A 51 16.48 -0.96 -9.17
CA ARG A 51 17.10 -0.78 -10.47
C ARG A 51 18.54 -0.34 -10.35
N ARG A 52 18.84 0.41 -9.32
CA ARG A 52 20.21 0.88 -9.14
C ARG A 52 21.13 -0.19 -8.58
N SER A 53 20.58 -1.23 -8.04
CA SER A 53 21.39 -2.36 -7.57
C SER A 53 21.86 -3.27 -8.70
#